data_4915152a5647970bc21bf3eccbbfdad4
#
_entry.id   4915152a5647970bc21bf3eccbbfdad4
#
_cell.length_a   1.000
_cell.length_b   1.000
_cell.length_c   1.000
_cell.angle_alpha   90.00
_cell.angle_beta   90.00
_cell.angle_gamma   90.00
#
_symmetry.space_group_name_H-M   'P 1'
#
loop_
_entity.id
_entity.type
_entity.pdbx_description
1 polymer ?
#
loop_
_entity_poly.entity_id
_entity_poly.type
_entity_poly.pdbx_seq_one_letter_code
_entity_poly.pdbx_strand_id
1 'polypeptide(L)'
;MTLTIYKGRPGNITERQEREVRVYDLLDSIGVDYDRLDHAPAMTMEVCDAVNAAFGRMTLEEFKAEDSNDRTKHAIICKNLFLCNRQKTKFYLLMIPGDKKFLTKNLSAQINSARLSFAGEEDMLNFLDVTPGSVSVLGLMNDHGHIVQLLIDSDVLQSEYVGCHPCINTSSLRMKTKDLMEKVIPALQHEPVIVNL
;
A
#
# COMPACT_ATOMS: atom_id res chain seq x y z
N MET A 1 4.16 -23.13 2.47
CA MET A 1 5.37 -22.49 1.89
C MET A 1 5.88 -21.52 2.95
N THR A 2 7.11 -21.69 3.42
CA THR A 2 7.65 -20.79 4.46
C THR A 2 8.12 -19.52 3.76
N LEU A 3 7.48 -18.39 4.07
CA LEU A 3 7.86 -17.07 3.57
C LEU A 3 9.03 -16.55 4.40
N THR A 4 10.06 -16.00 3.75
CA THR A 4 11.25 -15.48 4.43
C THR A 4 11.24 -13.97 4.46
N ILE A 5 11.41 -13.40 5.65
CA ILE A 5 11.54 -11.95 5.82
C ILE A 5 13.00 -11.55 5.64
N TYR A 6 13.23 -10.56 4.81
CA TYR A 6 14.52 -9.92 4.56
C TYR A 6 14.50 -8.49 5.09
N LYS A 7 15.67 -7.97 5.43
CA LYS A 7 15.86 -6.54 5.78
C LYS A 7 16.31 -5.76 4.57
N GLY A 8 15.59 -4.68 4.27
CA GLY A 8 15.97 -3.75 3.21
C GLY A 8 15.91 -4.33 1.79
N ARG A 9 16.61 -3.69 0.88
CA ARG A 9 16.66 -4.05 -0.54
C ARG A 9 17.33 -5.41 -0.79
N PRO A 10 16.99 -6.12 -1.87
CA PRO A 10 17.69 -7.34 -2.24
C PRO A 10 19.14 -7.05 -2.66
N GLY A 11 20.08 -7.93 -2.30
CA GLY A 11 21.49 -7.79 -2.69
C GLY A 11 21.71 -7.91 -4.20
N ASN A 12 20.87 -8.67 -4.92
CA ASN A 12 20.83 -8.73 -6.38
C ASN A 12 19.54 -8.08 -6.88
N ILE A 13 19.68 -7.01 -7.67
CA ILE A 13 18.56 -6.26 -8.28
C ILE A 13 18.43 -6.50 -9.79
N THR A 14 19.32 -7.30 -10.39
CA THR A 14 19.38 -7.47 -11.85
C THR A 14 18.11 -8.07 -12.45
N GLU A 15 17.42 -8.91 -11.67
CA GLU A 15 16.18 -9.58 -12.09
C GLU A 15 14.91 -8.85 -11.58
N ARG A 16 15.10 -7.70 -10.91
CA ARG A 16 13.97 -6.92 -10.36
C ARG A 16 13.43 -5.96 -11.40
N GLN A 17 12.13 -5.69 -11.32
CA GLN A 17 11.51 -4.68 -12.18
C GLN A 17 12.02 -3.28 -11.82
N GLU A 18 12.21 -2.42 -12.80
CA GLU A 18 12.73 -1.06 -12.60
C GLU A 18 11.88 -0.25 -11.60
N ARG A 19 10.55 -0.37 -11.68
CA ARG A 19 9.62 0.30 -10.76
C ARG A 19 9.80 -0.15 -9.31
N GLU A 20 10.12 -1.43 -9.08
CA GLU A 20 10.45 -1.97 -7.77
C GLU A 20 11.79 -1.42 -7.26
N VAL A 21 12.80 -1.38 -8.12
CA VAL A 21 14.14 -0.86 -7.77
C VAL A 21 14.06 0.62 -7.38
N ARG A 22 13.29 1.43 -8.12
CA ARG A 22 13.08 2.85 -7.76
C ARG A 22 12.45 3.03 -6.37
N VAL A 23 11.56 2.12 -5.95
CA VAL A 23 11.02 2.14 -4.59
C VAL A 23 12.13 1.92 -3.56
N TYR A 24 13.02 0.96 -3.78
CA TYR A 24 14.15 0.73 -2.88
C TYR A 24 15.09 1.93 -2.83
N ASP A 25 15.42 2.51 -4.00
CA ASP A 25 16.26 3.71 -4.09
C ASP A 25 15.66 4.88 -3.31
N LEU A 26 14.35 5.09 -3.40
CA LEU A 26 13.65 6.12 -2.63
C LEU A 26 13.78 5.85 -1.12
N LEU A 27 13.39 4.66 -0.66
CA LEU A 27 13.37 4.32 0.77
C LEU A 27 14.77 4.40 1.39
N ASP A 28 15.79 3.90 0.68
CA ASP A 28 17.19 3.97 1.11
C ASP A 28 17.68 5.42 1.19
N SER A 29 17.32 6.26 0.19
CA SER A 29 17.75 7.68 0.13
C SER A 29 17.21 8.52 1.28
N ILE A 30 16.03 8.18 1.80
CA ILE A 30 15.38 8.89 2.92
C ILE A 30 15.58 8.20 4.28
N GLY A 31 16.39 7.13 4.33
CA GLY A 31 16.75 6.42 5.55
C GLY A 31 15.53 5.76 6.23
N VAL A 32 14.70 5.06 5.47
CA VAL A 32 13.58 4.26 5.99
C VAL A 32 14.01 2.81 6.14
N ASP A 33 13.92 2.28 7.35
CA ASP A 33 14.10 0.86 7.60
C ASP A 33 12.82 0.10 7.24
N TYR A 34 12.96 -0.98 6.48
CA TYR A 34 11.84 -1.83 6.10
C TYR A 34 12.19 -3.32 6.06
N ASP A 35 11.20 -4.12 6.35
CA ASP A 35 11.22 -5.55 6.08
C ASP A 35 10.66 -5.80 4.68
N ARG A 36 11.20 -6.77 3.98
CA ARG A 36 10.75 -7.23 2.66
C ARG A 36 10.43 -8.71 2.68
N LEU A 37 9.40 -9.08 1.96
CA LEU A 37 8.97 -10.46 1.79
C LEU A 37 8.60 -10.69 0.31
N ASP A 38 9.30 -11.61 -0.34
CA ASP A 38 9.00 -12.02 -1.71
C ASP A 38 8.03 -13.20 -1.69
N HIS A 39 7.03 -13.18 -2.57
CA HIS A 39 5.95 -14.17 -2.63
C HIS A 39 5.43 -14.36 -4.05
N ALA A 40 4.61 -15.40 -4.27
CA ALA A 40 3.85 -15.53 -5.50
C ALA A 40 2.91 -14.31 -5.70
N PRO A 41 2.46 -14.02 -6.92
CA PRO A 41 1.56 -12.89 -7.16
C PRO A 41 0.37 -12.89 -6.19
N ALA A 42 0.22 -11.81 -5.44
CA ALA A 42 -0.83 -11.64 -4.41
C ALA A 42 -2.18 -11.32 -5.06
N MET A 43 -2.76 -12.29 -5.75
CA MET A 43 -4.04 -12.18 -6.45
C MET A 43 -5.23 -12.65 -5.61
N THR A 44 -4.98 -13.25 -4.44
CA THR A 44 -6.02 -13.81 -3.57
C THR A 44 -5.82 -13.37 -2.12
N MET A 45 -6.90 -13.34 -1.35
CA MET A 45 -6.85 -13.03 0.09
C MET A 45 -5.99 -14.04 0.85
N GLU A 46 -5.94 -15.30 0.42
CA GLU A 46 -5.12 -16.33 1.07
C GLU A 46 -3.62 -15.99 1.02
N VAL A 47 -3.14 -15.45 -0.10
CA VAL A 47 -1.74 -14.98 -0.20
C VAL A 47 -1.52 -13.76 0.69
N CYS A 48 -2.47 -12.83 0.74
CA CYS A 48 -2.40 -11.67 1.63
C CYS A 48 -2.36 -12.09 3.11
N ASP A 49 -3.20 -13.06 3.51
CA ASP A 49 -3.21 -13.60 4.88
C ASP A 49 -1.88 -14.28 5.22
N ALA A 50 -1.28 -15.03 4.29
CA ALA A 50 0.01 -15.66 4.50
C ALA A 50 1.14 -14.61 4.66
N VAL A 51 1.08 -13.50 3.90
CA VAL A 51 2.02 -12.38 4.05
C VAL A 51 1.84 -11.70 5.41
N ASN A 52 0.60 -11.46 5.84
CA ASN A 52 0.29 -10.89 7.16
C ASN A 52 0.82 -11.78 8.29
N ALA A 53 0.53 -13.07 8.23
CA ALA A 53 1.00 -14.04 9.22
C ALA A 53 2.55 -14.06 9.29
N ALA A 54 3.22 -14.05 8.14
CA ALA A 54 4.68 -14.03 8.09
C ALA A 54 5.25 -12.76 8.72
N PHE A 55 4.71 -11.58 8.41
CA PHE A 55 5.14 -10.34 9.04
C PHE A 55 4.83 -10.30 10.55
N GLY A 56 3.74 -10.94 10.99
CA GLY A 56 3.41 -11.16 12.40
C GLY A 56 4.31 -12.21 13.08
N ARG A 57 5.16 -12.93 12.32
CA ARG A 57 5.99 -14.04 12.79
C ARG A 57 5.18 -15.18 13.42
N MET A 58 4.03 -15.46 12.83
CA MET A 58 3.10 -16.51 13.25
C MET A 58 2.74 -17.42 12.07
N THR A 59 2.11 -18.52 12.37
CA THR A 59 1.53 -19.40 11.35
C THR A 59 0.25 -18.79 10.77
N LEU A 60 -0.14 -19.25 9.59
CA LEU A 60 -1.42 -18.83 8.99
C LEU A 60 -2.63 -19.24 9.85
N GLU A 61 -2.54 -20.38 10.56
CA GLU A 61 -3.58 -20.88 11.47
C GLU A 61 -3.72 -19.96 12.67
N GLU A 62 -2.60 -19.58 13.29
CA GLU A 62 -2.59 -18.61 14.42
C GLU A 62 -3.14 -17.26 13.97
N PHE A 63 -2.74 -16.74 12.81
CA PHE A 63 -3.24 -15.49 12.25
C PHE A 63 -4.76 -15.51 12.04
N LYS A 64 -5.29 -16.61 11.49
CA LYS A 64 -6.73 -16.76 11.27
C LYS A 64 -7.55 -16.97 12.58
N ALA A 65 -6.89 -17.42 13.63
CA ALA A 65 -7.52 -17.62 14.95
C ALA A 65 -7.52 -16.35 15.80
N GLU A 66 -6.71 -15.35 15.46
CA GLU A 66 -6.67 -14.08 16.20
C GLU A 66 -7.92 -13.22 15.94
N ASP A 67 -8.30 -12.48 16.98
CA ASP A 67 -9.32 -11.43 16.83
C ASP A 67 -8.77 -10.33 15.92
N SER A 68 -9.47 -10.09 14.82
CA SER A 68 -9.12 -9.07 13.82
C SER A 68 -9.02 -7.65 14.40
N ASN A 69 -9.48 -7.44 15.63
CA ASN A 69 -9.44 -6.15 16.31
C ASN A 69 -8.09 -5.82 16.97
N ASP A 70 -7.20 -6.80 17.16
CA ASP A 70 -5.87 -6.52 17.73
C ASP A 70 -4.82 -6.20 16.65
N ARG A 71 -5.10 -5.17 15.89
CA ARG A 71 -4.26 -4.69 14.77
C ARG A 71 -2.94 -4.08 15.23
N THR A 72 -2.77 -3.85 16.53
CA THR A 72 -1.56 -3.21 17.06
C THR A 72 -0.35 -4.14 17.07
N LYS A 73 -0.57 -5.45 17.02
CA LYS A 73 0.49 -6.47 17.06
C LYS A 73 1.08 -6.77 15.69
N HIS A 74 0.40 -6.42 14.61
CA HIS A 74 0.78 -6.80 13.24
C HIS A 74 0.87 -5.58 12.33
N ALA A 75 1.61 -5.73 11.23
CA ALA A 75 1.54 -4.75 10.17
C ALA A 75 0.13 -4.76 9.57
N ILE A 76 -0.52 -3.60 9.49
CA ILE A 76 -1.71 -3.47 8.66
C ILE A 76 -1.26 -3.51 7.20
N ILE A 77 -1.51 -4.66 6.53
CA ILE A 77 -1.36 -4.72 5.07
C ILE A 77 -2.52 -3.93 4.45
N CYS A 78 -2.16 -2.84 3.80
CA CYS A 78 -3.12 -1.97 3.16
C CYS A 78 -3.48 -2.47 1.76
N LYS A 79 -4.77 -2.43 1.44
CA LYS A 79 -5.17 -2.34 0.05
C LYS A 79 -5.14 -0.87 -0.38
N ASN A 80 -4.58 -0.65 -1.54
CA ASN A 80 -4.50 0.66 -2.16
C ASN A 80 -5.49 0.71 -3.31
N LEU A 81 -6.47 1.62 -3.23
CA LEU A 81 -7.55 1.72 -4.20
C LEU A 81 -7.35 2.98 -5.02
N PHE A 82 -7.14 2.81 -6.32
CA PHE A 82 -7.01 3.94 -7.23
C PHE A 82 -8.36 4.29 -7.84
N LEU A 83 -8.83 5.48 -7.57
CA LEU A 83 -10.18 5.93 -7.83
C LEU A 83 -10.19 7.20 -8.66
N CYS A 84 -11.27 7.43 -9.39
CA CYS A 84 -11.49 8.67 -10.12
C CYS A 84 -12.97 9.09 -10.06
N ASN A 85 -13.24 10.38 -10.32
CA ASN A 85 -14.59 10.85 -10.60
C ASN A 85 -15.02 10.43 -12.01
N ARG A 86 -16.31 10.55 -12.31
CA ARG A 86 -16.88 10.13 -13.60
C ARG A 86 -16.22 10.78 -14.82
N GLN A 87 -15.79 12.03 -14.69
CA GLN A 87 -15.17 12.79 -15.77
C GLN A 87 -13.67 12.56 -15.90
N LYS A 88 -13.07 11.74 -15.01
CA LYS A 88 -11.61 11.52 -14.92
C LYS A 88 -10.80 12.82 -14.81
N THR A 89 -11.34 13.82 -14.12
CA THR A 89 -10.68 15.10 -13.83
C THR A 89 -10.07 15.17 -12.45
N LYS A 90 -10.41 14.20 -11.58
CA LYS A 90 -9.88 14.06 -10.21
C LYS A 90 -9.58 12.60 -9.95
N PHE A 91 -8.37 12.34 -9.44
CA PHE A 91 -7.89 11.02 -9.09
C PHE A 91 -7.56 10.97 -7.60
N TYR A 92 -7.76 9.80 -7.01
CA TYR A 92 -7.54 9.57 -5.59
C TYR A 92 -6.86 8.22 -5.39
N LEU A 93 -5.85 8.19 -4.54
CA LEU A 93 -5.26 6.95 -4.05
C LEU A 93 -5.65 6.79 -2.58
N LEU A 94 -6.47 5.79 -2.28
CA LEU A 94 -6.91 5.49 -0.93
C LEU A 94 -6.10 4.32 -0.35
N MET A 95 -5.39 4.58 0.75
CA MET A 95 -4.86 3.54 1.63
C MET A 95 -5.92 3.17 2.68
N ILE A 96 -6.27 1.89 2.75
CA ILE A 96 -7.26 1.36 3.69
C ILE A 96 -6.82 -0.03 4.17
N PRO A 97 -7.12 -0.46 5.41
CA PRO A 97 -6.83 -1.83 5.85
C PRO A 97 -7.39 -2.87 4.88
N GLY A 98 -6.61 -3.91 4.60
CA GLY A 98 -6.94 -4.91 3.58
C GLY A 98 -8.29 -5.62 3.80
N ASP A 99 -8.63 -5.89 5.05
CA ASP A 99 -9.87 -6.56 5.49
C ASP A 99 -11.08 -5.63 5.62
N LYS A 100 -10.86 -4.30 5.66
CA LYS A 100 -11.94 -3.33 5.85
C LYS A 100 -12.83 -3.23 4.61
N LYS A 101 -14.15 -3.34 4.78
CA LYS A 101 -15.10 -3.15 3.68
C LYS A 101 -15.06 -1.72 3.16
N PHE A 102 -15.06 -1.58 1.84
CA PHE A 102 -15.03 -0.29 1.18
C PHE A 102 -16.28 -0.05 0.34
N LEU A 103 -16.90 1.10 0.53
CA LEU A 103 -18.02 1.58 -0.26
C LEU A 103 -17.70 2.97 -0.81
N THR A 104 -17.64 3.11 -2.12
CA THR A 104 -17.37 4.39 -2.80
C THR A 104 -18.30 5.51 -2.37
N LYS A 105 -19.56 5.19 -2.02
CA LYS A 105 -20.55 6.16 -1.53
C LYS A 105 -20.10 6.84 -0.23
N ASN A 106 -19.53 6.07 0.71
CA ASN A 106 -19.09 6.60 2.01
C ASN A 106 -17.91 7.56 1.81
N LEU A 107 -16.94 7.16 1.00
CA LEU A 107 -15.80 8.01 0.67
C LEU A 107 -16.23 9.28 -0.05
N SER A 108 -17.08 9.16 -1.09
CA SER A 108 -17.57 10.32 -1.86
C SER A 108 -18.22 11.37 -0.97
N ALA A 109 -19.00 10.94 0.05
CA ALA A 109 -19.64 11.85 1.00
C ALA A 109 -18.61 12.58 1.87
N GLN A 110 -17.57 11.88 2.37
CA GLN A 110 -16.56 12.48 3.24
C GLN A 110 -15.68 13.51 2.51
N ILE A 111 -15.27 13.24 1.28
CA ILE A 111 -14.41 14.13 0.51
C ILE A 111 -15.20 15.14 -0.35
N ASN A 112 -16.52 15.21 -0.16
CA ASN A 112 -17.43 16.08 -0.94
C ASN A 112 -17.21 15.94 -2.46
N SER A 113 -17.11 14.70 -2.93
CA SER A 113 -16.89 14.35 -4.35
C SER A 113 -18.17 13.82 -4.98
N ALA A 114 -18.28 13.98 -6.31
CA ALA A 114 -19.23 13.21 -7.10
C ALA A 114 -18.94 11.70 -6.95
N ARG A 115 -19.88 10.86 -7.46
CA ARG A 115 -19.72 9.41 -7.45
C ARG A 115 -18.35 9.00 -7.99
N LEU A 116 -17.61 8.23 -7.19
CA LEU A 116 -16.32 7.64 -7.54
C LEU A 116 -16.48 6.27 -8.20
N SER A 117 -15.54 5.93 -9.07
CA SER A 117 -15.31 4.62 -9.65
C SER A 117 -13.84 4.25 -9.56
N PHE A 118 -13.50 2.98 -9.74
CA PHE A 118 -12.11 2.58 -9.89
C PHE A 118 -11.54 3.17 -11.18
N ALA A 119 -10.32 3.70 -11.09
CA ALA A 119 -9.56 4.14 -12.25
C ALA A 119 -9.10 2.93 -13.08
N GLY A 120 -8.93 3.13 -14.39
CA GLY A 120 -8.53 2.08 -15.30
C GLY A 120 -7.03 1.78 -15.26
N GLU A 121 -6.64 0.71 -15.95
CA GLU A 121 -5.24 0.28 -16.05
C GLU A 121 -4.35 1.35 -16.71
N GLU A 122 -4.85 2.02 -17.74
CA GLU A 122 -4.16 3.14 -18.39
C GLU A 122 -3.88 4.28 -17.41
N ASP A 123 -4.86 4.63 -16.56
CA ASP A 123 -4.68 5.66 -15.54
C ASP A 123 -3.66 5.21 -14.47
N MET A 124 -3.68 3.92 -14.06
CA MET A 124 -2.71 3.35 -13.13
C MET A 124 -1.28 3.43 -13.68
N LEU A 125 -1.11 3.10 -14.95
CA LEU A 125 0.19 3.16 -15.60
C LEU A 125 0.67 4.62 -15.74
N ASN A 126 -0.20 5.51 -16.18
CA ASN A 126 0.17 6.90 -16.46
C ASN A 126 0.51 7.70 -15.20
N PHE A 127 -0.21 7.51 -14.09
CA PHE A 127 0.00 8.29 -12.88
C PHE A 127 0.91 7.61 -11.84
N LEU A 128 0.84 6.28 -11.75
CA LEU A 128 1.50 5.55 -10.66
C LEU A 128 2.60 4.60 -11.17
N ASP A 129 2.72 4.38 -12.48
CA ASP A 129 3.55 3.34 -13.08
C ASP A 129 3.34 1.97 -12.43
N VAL A 130 2.07 1.58 -12.24
CA VAL A 130 1.68 0.28 -11.70
C VAL A 130 0.65 -0.41 -12.59
N THR A 131 0.51 -1.72 -12.39
CA THR A 131 -0.50 -2.54 -13.05
C THR A 131 -1.59 -2.98 -12.07
N PRO A 132 -2.75 -3.48 -12.53
CA PRO A 132 -3.75 -4.07 -11.65
C PRO A 132 -3.16 -5.11 -10.69
N GLY A 133 -3.54 -5.02 -9.42
CA GLY A 133 -3.01 -5.86 -8.34
C GLY A 133 -1.71 -5.37 -7.71
N SER A 134 -1.06 -4.31 -8.25
CA SER A 134 0.18 -3.76 -7.69
C SER A 134 0.08 -2.30 -7.24
N VAL A 135 -1.14 -1.75 -7.18
CA VAL A 135 -1.36 -0.37 -6.72
C VAL A 135 -0.78 -0.16 -5.33
N SER A 136 0.02 0.88 -5.18
CA SER A 136 0.75 1.20 -3.95
C SER A 136 0.84 2.70 -3.75
N VAL A 137 0.86 3.13 -2.48
CA VAL A 137 1.16 4.52 -2.11
C VAL A 137 2.52 4.96 -2.67
N LEU A 138 3.48 4.03 -2.77
CA LEU A 138 4.82 4.30 -3.30
C LEU A 138 4.81 4.64 -4.80
N GLY A 139 3.74 4.27 -5.53
CA GLY A 139 3.54 4.68 -6.91
C GLY A 139 3.38 6.20 -7.10
N LEU A 140 3.00 6.93 -6.04
CA LEU A 140 2.89 8.39 -6.08
C LEU A 140 4.22 9.10 -6.41
N MET A 141 5.36 8.40 -6.29
CA MET A 141 6.65 8.95 -6.76
C MET A 141 6.66 9.29 -8.26
N ASN A 142 5.72 8.73 -9.04
CA ASN A 142 5.61 8.96 -10.48
C ASN A 142 4.59 10.06 -10.83
N ASP A 143 3.76 10.50 -9.86
CA ASP A 143 2.78 11.59 -10.05
C ASP A 143 3.44 12.96 -9.88
N HIS A 144 4.35 13.32 -10.79
CA HIS A 144 5.06 14.59 -10.76
C HIS A 144 4.15 15.83 -10.91
N GLY A 145 2.94 15.62 -11.41
CA GLY A 145 1.93 16.69 -11.57
C GLY A 145 1.06 16.90 -10.35
N HIS A 146 1.19 16.07 -9.30
CA HIS A 146 0.34 16.08 -8.10
C HIS A 146 -1.16 16.05 -8.45
N ILE A 147 -1.51 15.23 -9.44
CA ILE A 147 -2.88 15.04 -9.94
C ILE A 147 -3.67 14.12 -9.00
N VAL A 148 -2.98 13.20 -8.34
CA VAL A 148 -3.58 12.20 -7.46
C VAL A 148 -3.64 12.71 -6.02
N GLN A 149 -4.84 12.85 -5.47
CA GLN A 149 -5.00 13.15 -4.04
C GLN A 149 -4.82 11.87 -3.22
N LEU A 150 -3.85 11.88 -2.30
CA LEU A 150 -3.68 10.80 -1.33
C LEU A 150 -4.74 10.87 -0.24
N LEU A 151 -5.39 9.74 0.02
CA LEU A 151 -6.35 9.54 1.10
C LEU A 151 -5.87 8.40 1.99
N ILE A 152 -5.94 8.56 3.31
CA ILE A 152 -5.55 7.51 4.26
C ILE A 152 -6.70 7.30 5.24
N ASP A 153 -7.18 6.05 5.34
CA ASP A 153 -8.15 5.70 6.37
C ASP A 153 -7.49 5.76 7.75
N SER A 154 -8.18 6.37 8.72
CA SER A 154 -7.64 6.59 10.07
C SER A 154 -7.20 5.31 10.77
N ASP A 155 -7.79 4.15 10.45
CA ASP A 155 -7.41 2.87 11.05
C ASP A 155 -5.99 2.45 10.63
N VAL A 156 -5.50 2.89 9.47
CA VAL A 156 -4.11 2.63 9.04
C VAL A 156 -3.12 3.25 10.04
N LEU A 157 -3.47 4.38 10.63
CA LEU A 157 -2.62 5.12 11.56
C LEU A 157 -2.60 4.53 12.98
N GLN A 158 -3.46 3.57 13.28
CA GLN A 158 -3.55 2.93 14.60
C GLN A 158 -2.50 1.82 14.81
N SER A 159 -1.89 1.32 13.75
CA SER A 159 -0.87 0.27 13.83
C SER A 159 0.54 0.85 13.88
N GLU A 160 1.43 0.17 14.62
CA GLU A 160 2.86 0.51 14.64
C GLU A 160 3.51 0.32 13.27
N TYR A 161 3.05 -0.67 12.51
CA TYR A 161 3.60 -1.01 11.20
C TYR A 161 2.52 -1.01 10.12
N VAL A 162 2.93 -0.60 8.94
CA VAL A 162 2.12 -0.64 7.72
C VAL A 162 2.80 -1.48 6.65
N GLY A 163 1.99 -2.22 5.88
CA GLY A 163 2.45 -3.02 4.76
C GLY A 163 1.92 -2.52 3.42
N CYS A 164 2.77 -2.49 2.41
CA CYS A 164 2.41 -2.13 1.04
C CYS A 164 3.28 -2.85 0.02
N HIS A 165 2.90 -2.79 -1.24
CA HIS A 165 3.71 -3.33 -2.35
C HIS A 165 4.77 -2.32 -2.81
N PRO A 166 5.98 -2.78 -3.22
CA PRO A 166 6.95 -1.94 -3.91
C PRO A 166 6.60 -1.78 -5.41
N CYS A 167 5.38 -1.36 -5.73
CA CYS A 167 4.83 -1.20 -7.07
C CYS A 167 4.77 -2.48 -7.93
N ILE A 168 4.95 -3.64 -7.31
CA ILE A 168 4.77 -4.98 -7.90
C ILE A 168 4.00 -5.87 -6.92
N ASN A 169 3.30 -6.89 -7.42
CA ASN A 169 2.47 -7.77 -6.59
C ASN A 169 3.14 -9.08 -6.18
N THR A 170 4.45 -9.18 -6.36
CA THR A 170 5.26 -10.36 -5.98
C THR A 170 6.20 -10.08 -4.82
N SER A 171 6.10 -8.90 -4.22
CA SER A 171 6.82 -8.51 -3.02
C SER A 171 5.94 -7.62 -2.15
N SER A 172 6.13 -7.70 -0.85
CA SER A 172 5.51 -6.82 0.14
C SER A 172 6.57 -6.23 1.06
N LEU A 173 6.38 -4.98 1.41
CA LEU A 173 7.20 -4.23 2.35
C LEU A 173 6.42 -3.99 3.63
N ARG A 174 7.12 -3.99 4.78
CA ARG A 174 6.61 -3.55 6.06
C ARG A 174 7.55 -2.49 6.63
N MET A 175 7.01 -1.35 6.98
CA MET A 175 7.75 -0.25 7.61
C MET A 175 6.97 0.32 8.79
N LYS A 176 7.61 1.12 9.62
CA LYS A 176 6.89 1.83 10.69
C LYS A 176 5.90 2.82 10.09
N THR A 177 4.70 2.86 10.63
CA THR A 177 3.67 3.84 10.23
C THR A 177 4.18 5.27 10.45
N LYS A 178 4.98 5.49 11.49
CA LYS A 178 5.66 6.76 11.72
C LYS A 178 6.59 7.14 10.56
N ASP A 179 7.42 6.20 10.06
CA ASP A 179 8.32 6.49 8.94
C ASP A 179 7.54 6.73 7.63
N LEU A 180 6.42 6.02 7.41
CA LEU A 180 5.53 6.32 6.30
C LEU A 180 5.07 7.78 6.35
N MET A 181 4.57 8.24 7.51
CA MET A 181 3.98 9.57 7.66
C MET A 181 5.02 10.71 7.68
N GLU A 182 6.16 10.50 8.34
CA GLU A 182 7.14 11.55 8.59
C GLU A 182 8.26 11.62 7.53
N LYS A 183 8.50 10.53 6.77
CA LYS A 183 9.57 10.47 5.77
C LYS A 183 9.05 10.17 4.37
N VAL A 184 8.29 9.06 4.20
CA VAL A 184 7.87 8.60 2.88
C VAL A 184 6.90 9.58 2.23
N ILE A 185 5.79 9.89 2.90
CA ILE A 185 4.77 10.80 2.35
C ILE A 185 5.34 12.19 2.02
N PRO A 186 6.15 12.82 2.89
CA PRO A 186 6.83 14.07 2.54
C PRO A 186 7.77 13.94 1.32
N ALA A 187 8.50 12.84 1.20
CA ALA A 187 9.37 12.59 0.05
C ALA A 187 8.59 12.40 -1.26
N LEU A 188 7.39 11.83 -1.17
CA LEU A 188 6.45 11.74 -2.30
C LEU A 188 5.77 13.09 -2.63
N GLN A 189 5.90 14.10 -1.78
CA GLN A 189 5.31 15.43 -1.93
C GLN A 189 3.79 15.42 -2.08
N HIS A 190 3.11 14.45 -1.45
CA HIS A 190 1.66 14.33 -1.45
C HIS A 190 1.12 14.52 -0.03
N GLU A 191 0.34 15.58 0.18
CA GLU A 191 -0.30 15.82 1.46
C GLU A 191 -1.54 14.91 1.60
N PRO A 192 -1.60 14.06 2.65
CA PRO A 192 -2.70 13.13 2.80
C PRO A 192 -3.94 13.79 3.41
N VAL A 193 -5.10 13.41 2.94
CA VAL A 193 -6.38 13.67 3.61
C VAL A 193 -6.77 12.42 4.39
N ILE A 194 -6.98 12.58 5.71
CA ILE A 194 -7.40 11.48 6.57
C ILE A 194 -8.92 11.32 6.46
N VAL A 195 -9.36 10.08 6.25
CA VAL A 195 -10.78 9.70 6.14
C VAL A 195 -11.12 8.63 7.17
N ASN A 196 -12.41 8.52 7.53
CA ASN A 196 -12.94 7.53 8.47
C ASN A 196 -13.99 6.68 7.74
N LEU A 197 -13.64 5.51 7.26
CA LEU A 197 -14.50 4.66 6.43
C LEU A 197 -15.06 3.46 7.19
#